data_a777c03e086564d7c9654b49e4b5d469
#
_entry.id   a777c03e086564d7c9654b49e4b5d469
#
_cell.length_a   1.000
_cell.length_b   1.000
_cell.length_c   1.000
_cell.angle_alpha   90.00
_cell.angle_beta   90.00
_cell.angle_gamma   90.00
#
_symmetry.space_group_name_H-M   'P 1'
#
loop_
_entity.id
_entity.type
_entity.pdbx_description
1 polymer ?
#
loop_
_entity_poly.entity_id
_entity_poly.type
_entity_poly.pdbx_seq_one_letter_code
_entity_poly.pdbx_strand_id
1 'polypeptide(L)'
;MAAVCPFSSEFSHQTLSLGRLCDRIIEQSTKKDGVRLYELARQGIEVEREARPVTVHRLEAVSYDAATGALELLCVCSAGTYIRTLCDDLGAVLGCGAIMTALRRTKAAGYDETDCYTVEEWERFAREGVLEQYIRPVDTAFAVYPSVSVSQAQATRFANGGALSLDRLGNQSVVGITRVYEPDHTFLGLGTPAEGALHVLRLLG
;
A
#
# COMPACT_ATOMS: atom_id res chain seq x y z
N MET A 1 0.47 8.25 13.06
CA MET A 1 -0.87 7.80 13.53
C MET A 1 -0.96 8.17 15.01
N ALA A 2 -1.99 8.88 15.40
CA ALA A 2 -2.22 9.19 16.81
C ALA A 2 -3.50 8.51 17.29
N ALA A 3 -3.45 7.83 18.42
CA ALA A 3 -4.58 7.22 19.09
C ALA A 3 -4.72 7.82 20.49
N VAL A 4 -5.93 8.08 20.95
CA VAL A 4 -6.18 8.61 22.29
C VAL A 4 -6.78 7.50 23.15
N CYS A 5 -6.13 7.22 24.27
CA CYS A 5 -6.64 6.32 25.30
C CYS A 5 -7.14 7.18 26.49
N PRO A 6 -8.40 7.04 26.94
CA PRO A 6 -9.01 7.93 27.93
C PRO A 6 -8.63 7.63 29.38
N PHE A 7 -7.68 6.76 29.67
CA PHE A 7 -7.39 6.33 31.04
C PHE A 7 -6.09 6.87 31.62
N SER A 8 -6.23 7.44 32.84
CA SER A 8 -5.20 8.04 33.67
C SER A 8 -4.37 7.00 34.47
N SER A 9 -3.11 7.33 34.65
CA SER A 9 -2.23 7.12 35.83
C SER A 9 -1.78 5.73 36.29
N GLU A 10 -2.15 4.60 35.72
CA GLU A 10 -1.66 3.29 36.19
C GLU A 10 -0.83 2.48 35.21
N PHE A 11 -0.42 3.07 34.08
CA PHE A 11 0.49 2.42 33.13
C PHE A 11 1.97 2.58 33.52
N SER A 12 2.31 2.16 34.75
CA SER A 12 3.70 1.97 35.14
C SER A 12 4.17 0.58 34.68
N HIS A 13 5.06 0.55 33.67
CA HIS A 13 5.95 -0.57 33.37
C HIS A 13 5.41 -1.92 32.85
N GLN A 14 4.32 -1.95 32.13
CA GLN A 14 4.10 -3.09 31.25
C GLN A 14 4.69 -2.76 29.87
N THR A 15 5.90 -3.26 29.61
CA THR A 15 6.43 -3.35 28.25
C THR A 15 5.52 -4.29 27.48
N LEU A 16 4.45 -3.75 26.88
CA LEU A 16 3.60 -4.50 25.97
C LEU A 16 4.46 -4.94 24.81
N SER A 17 4.68 -6.24 24.69
CA SER A 17 5.31 -6.83 23.52
C SER A 17 4.38 -6.59 22.33
N LEU A 18 4.56 -5.47 21.62
CA LEU A 18 3.90 -5.13 20.35
C LEU A 18 4.05 -6.25 19.31
N GLY A 19 4.99 -7.18 19.50
CA GLY A 19 5.17 -8.35 18.66
C GLY A 19 3.94 -9.25 18.54
N ARG A 20 3.09 -9.35 19.55
CA ARG A 20 1.86 -10.15 19.47
C ARG A 20 0.76 -9.52 18.62
N LEU A 21 0.80 -8.20 18.39
CA LEU A 21 -0.13 -7.54 17.47
C LEU A 21 0.22 -7.77 16.01
N CYS A 22 1.50 -7.98 15.69
CA CYS A 22 1.97 -8.23 14.34
C CYS A 22 1.47 -9.58 13.77
N ASP A 23 1.15 -10.54 14.64
CA ASP A 23 0.73 -11.89 14.23
C ASP A 23 -0.80 -12.04 14.13
N ARG A 24 -1.59 -11.00 14.43
CA ARG A 24 -3.04 -11.06 14.32
C ARG A 24 -3.50 -10.88 12.89
N ILE A 25 -4.40 -11.76 12.47
CA ILE A 25 -5.20 -11.58 11.25
C ILE A 25 -6.25 -10.51 11.56
N ILE A 26 -6.07 -9.33 10.98
CA ILE A 26 -6.99 -8.21 11.15
C ILE A 26 -8.15 -8.39 10.17
N GLU A 27 -9.38 -8.50 10.68
CA GLU A 27 -10.59 -8.68 9.88
C GLU A 27 -10.99 -7.38 9.19
N GLN A 28 -10.89 -7.34 7.87
CA GLN A 28 -11.19 -6.14 7.10
C GLN A 28 -11.98 -6.44 5.83
N SER A 29 -13.21 -5.91 5.75
CA SER A 29 -14.01 -5.88 4.52
C SER A 29 -14.62 -4.49 4.31
N THR A 30 -14.70 -4.03 3.06
CA THR A 30 -15.20 -2.68 2.75
C THR A 30 -16.62 -2.65 2.21
N LYS A 31 -17.10 -3.76 1.68
CA LYS A 31 -18.46 -3.89 1.10
C LYS A 31 -19.01 -5.28 1.39
N LYS A 32 -20.33 -5.37 1.64
CA LYS A 32 -21.12 -6.61 1.59
C LYS A 32 -22.30 -6.37 0.67
N ASP A 33 -22.51 -7.29 -0.28
CA ASP A 33 -23.59 -7.24 -1.27
C ASP A 33 -23.71 -5.89 -2.02
N GLY A 34 -22.54 -5.27 -2.29
CA GLY A 34 -22.46 -3.98 -2.98
C GLY A 34 -22.68 -2.73 -2.10
N VAL A 35 -23.15 -2.90 -0.84
CA VAL A 35 -23.39 -1.80 0.10
C VAL A 35 -22.13 -1.53 0.93
N ARG A 36 -21.81 -0.25 1.15
CA ARG A 36 -20.65 0.15 1.96
C ARG A 36 -20.94 -0.10 3.43
N LEU A 37 -19.98 -0.70 4.13
CA LEU A 37 -20.14 -1.11 5.54
C LEU A 37 -20.48 0.04 6.47
N TYR A 38 -20.00 1.25 6.21
CA TYR A 38 -20.32 2.41 7.05
C TYR A 38 -21.81 2.81 6.97
N GLU A 39 -22.48 2.50 5.85
CA GLU A 39 -23.91 2.75 5.67
C GLU A 39 -24.73 1.76 6.51
N LEU A 40 -24.30 0.50 6.57
CA LEU A 40 -24.91 -0.54 7.40
C LEU A 40 -24.67 -0.25 8.89
N ALA A 41 -23.47 0.17 9.27
CA ALA A 41 -23.14 0.55 10.63
C ALA A 41 -23.97 1.74 11.14
N ARG A 42 -24.26 2.74 10.28
CA ARG A 42 -25.18 3.84 10.63
C ARG A 42 -26.60 3.39 10.88
N GLN A 43 -27.02 2.27 10.31
CA GLN A 43 -28.35 1.65 10.50
C GLN A 43 -28.36 0.70 11.70
N GLY A 44 -27.25 0.55 12.43
CA GLY A 44 -27.12 -0.38 13.55
C GLY A 44 -27.06 -1.85 13.13
N ILE A 45 -26.80 -2.12 11.86
CA ILE A 45 -26.73 -3.48 11.34
C ILE A 45 -25.30 -4.00 11.52
N GLU A 46 -25.13 -4.97 12.40
CA GLU A 46 -23.88 -5.74 12.52
C GLU A 46 -23.75 -6.70 11.34
N VAL A 47 -22.62 -6.61 10.65
CA VAL A 47 -22.33 -7.45 9.49
C VAL A 47 -21.15 -8.35 9.81
N GLU A 48 -21.38 -9.66 9.75
CA GLU A 48 -20.30 -10.63 9.82
C GLU A 48 -19.33 -10.42 8.63
N ARG A 49 -18.04 -10.37 8.89
CA ARG A 49 -17.00 -10.01 7.94
C ARG A 49 -16.04 -11.18 7.77
N GLU A 50 -15.68 -11.46 6.53
CA GLU A 50 -14.57 -12.36 6.25
C GLU A 50 -13.25 -11.68 6.62
N ALA A 51 -12.45 -12.37 7.43
CA ALA A 51 -11.10 -11.96 7.77
C ALA A 51 -10.21 -11.91 6.53
N ARG A 52 -9.50 -10.82 6.33
CA ARG A 52 -8.48 -10.71 5.29
C ARG A 52 -7.11 -10.68 5.95
N PRO A 53 -6.19 -11.57 5.57
CA PRO A 53 -4.85 -11.54 6.13
C PRO A 53 -4.16 -10.23 5.73
N VAL A 54 -3.62 -9.53 6.70
CA VAL A 54 -2.75 -8.36 6.53
C VAL A 54 -1.48 -8.58 7.32
N THR A 55 -0.38 -8.00 6.85
CA THR A 55 0.91 -8.11 7.53
C THR A 55 1.28 -6.75 8.08
N VAL A 56 1.58 -6.71 9.38
CA VAL A 56 2.21 -5.56 10.02
C VAL A 56 3.70 -5.87 10.16
N HIS A 57 4.51 -5.23 9.34
CA HIS A 57 5.97 -5.46 9.31
C HIS A 57 6.69 -4.75 10.47
N ARG A 58 6.14 -3.61 10.92
CA ARG A 58 6.70 -2.79 12.00
C ARG A 58 5.60 -2.00 12.68
N LEU A 59 5.58 -2.02 14.00
CA LEU A 59 4.69 -1.22 14.83
C LEU A 59 5.48 -0.72 16.04
N GLU A 60 5.66 0.59 16.14
CA GLU A 60 6.46 1.21 17.20
C GLU A 60 5.73 2.38 17.83
N ALA A 61 5.79 2.48 19.14
CA ALA A 61 5.37 3.67 19.87
C ALA A 61 6.47 4.75 19.71
N VAL A 62 6.10 5.86 19.11
CA VAL A 62 6.98 7.02 18.89
C VAL A 62 6.94 7.93 20.10
N SER A 63 5.74 8.26 20.58
CA SER A 63 5.53 9.10 21.74
C SER A 63 4.24 8.75 22.46
N TYR A 64 4.17 9.04 23.76
CA TYR A 64 2.97 8.91 24.57
C TYR A 64 2.83 10.12 25.48
N ASP A 65 1.69 10.78 25.42
CA ASP A 65 1.32 11.88 26.31
C ASP A 65 0.34 11.37 27.38
N ALA A 66 0.82 11.24 28.61
CA ALA A 66 0.02 10.76 29.72
C ALA A 66 -1.10 11.72 30.15
N ALA A 67 -1.00 13.02 29.83
CA ALA A 67 -2.02 14.00 30.19
C ALA A 67 -3.26 13.90 29.29
N THR A 68 -3.05 13.58 28.02
CA THR A 68 -4.13 13.45 27.03
C THR A 68 -4.46 11.99 26.69
N GLY A 69 -3.59 11.04 27.08
CA GLY A 69 -3.66 9.65 26.65
C GLY A 69 -3.30 9.45 25.18
N ALA A 70 -2.72 10.46 24.52
CA ALA A 70 -2.38 10.37 23.10
C ALA A 70 -1.15 9.49 22.89
N LEU A 71 -1.28 8.48 22.01
CA LEU A 71 -0.22 7.58 21.61
C LEU A 71 0.08 7.77 20.13
N GLU A 72 1.30 8.13 19.79
CA GLU A 72 1.77 8.21 18.42
C GLU A 72 2.47 6.90 18.03
N LEU A 73 2.05 6.31 16.91
CA LEU A 73 2.58 5.06 16.42
C LEU A 73 3.16 5.21 15.01
N LEU A 74 4.31 4.60 14.77
CA LEU A 74 4.83 4.32 13.44
C LEU A 74 4.40 2.90 13.04
N CYS A 75 3.70 2.79 11.91
CA CYS A 75 3.24 1.50 11.40
C CYS A 75 3.73 1.29 9.96
N VAL A 76 4.37 0.15 9.69
CA VAL A 76 4.70 -0.33 8.34
C VAL A 76 3.90 -1.60 8.12
N CYS A 77 3.02 -1.59 7.12
CA CYS A 77 2.08 -2.69 6.89
C CYS A 77 1.84 -2.94 5.39
N SER A 78 1.29 -4.12 5.09
CA SER A 78 0.88 -4.49 3.74
C SER A 78 -0.24 -3.60 3.21
N ALA A 79 -0.37 -3.55 1.87
CA ALA A 79 -1.49 -2.87 1.22
C ALA A 79 -2.83 -3.45 1.70
N GLY A 80 -3.84 -2.58 1.81
CA GLY A 80 -5.17 -2.97 2.28
C GLY A 80 -5.35 -2.99 3.79
N THR A 81 -4.32 -2.73 4.60
CA THR A 81 -4.42 -2.62 6.06
C THR A 81 -5.19 -1.35 6.46
N TYR A 82 -6.26 -1.52 7.22
CA TYR A 82 -7.04 -0.41 7.77
C TYR A 82 -6.51 0.01 9.13
N ILE A 83 -5.87 1.15 9.19
CA ILE A 83 -5.25 1.65 10.42
C ILE A 83 -6.27 1.91 11.52
N ARG A 84 -7.53 2.25 11.19
CA ARG A 84 -8.61 2.37 12.18
C ARG A 84 -8.88 1.06 12.92
N THR A 85 -8.91 -0.06 12.19
CA THR A 85 -9.08 -1.40 12.79
C THR A 85 -7.90 -1.75 13.69
N LEU A 86 -6.67 -1.40 13.26
CA LEU A 86 -5.48 -1.59 14.07
C LEU A 86 -5.56 -0.78 15.40
N CYS A 87 -6.09 0.45 15.36
CA CYS A 87 -6.32 1.24 16.56
C CYS A 87 -7.36 0.61 17.49
N ASP A 88 -8.46 0.11 16.93
CA ASP A 88 -9.52 -0.57 17.68
C ASP A 88 -9.00 -1.84 18.37
N ASP A 89 -8.27 -2.68 17.62
CA ASP A 89 -7.62 -3.88 18.16
C ASP A 89 -6.62 -3.56 19.28
N LEU A 90 -5.83 -2.50 19.10
CA LEU A 90 -4.90 -2.03 20.13
C LEU A 90 -5.66 -1.60 21.38
N GLY A 91 -6.73 -0.83 21.22
CA GLY A 91 -7.59 -0.40 22.33
C GLY A 91 -8.24 -1.57 23.08
N ALA A 92 -8.66 -2.60 22.35
CA ALA A 92 -9.21 -3.83 22.92
C ALA A 92 -8.14 -4.60 23.72
N VAL A 93 -6.92 -4.71 23.22
CA VAL A 93 -5.79 -5.37 23.93
C VAL A 93 -5.40 -4.61 25.18
N LEU A 94 -5.42 -3.27 25.14
CA LEU A 94 -5.13 -2.41 26.30
C LEU A 94 -6.29 -2.38 27.32
N GLY A 95 -7.49 -2.81 26.94
CA GLY A 95 -8.68 -2.82 27.79
C GLY A 95 -9.33 -1.45 28.01
N CYS A 96 -8.88 -0.41 27.29
CA CYS A 96 -9.38 0.96 27.44
C CYS A 96 -10.09 1.50 26.18
N GLY A 97 -10.13 0.74 25.09
CA GLY A 97 -10.53 1.25 23.81
C GLY A 97 -9.50 2.22 23.21
N ALA A 98 -9.60 2.52 21.94
CA ALA A 98 -8.80 3.56 21.29
C ALA A 98 -9.52 4.12 20.06
N ILE A 99 -9.28 5.39 19.77
CA ILE A 99 -9.78 6.06 18.57
C ILE A 99 -8.62 6.65 17.79
N MET A 100 -8.70 6.58 16.47
CA MET A 100 -7.72 7.22 15.60
C MET A 100 -8.06 8.70 15.43
N THR A 101 -7.21 9.58 15.95
CA THR A 101 -7.39 11.04 15.87
C THR A 101 -6.69 11.68 14.69
N ALA A 102 -5.58 11.09 14.24
CA ALA A 102 -4.83 11.55 13.08
C ALA A 102 -4.20 10.39 12.32
N LEU A 103 -4.04 10.54 11.02
CA LEU A 103 -3.34 9.59 10.17
C LEU A 103 -2.51 10.34 9.13
N ARG A 104 -1.20 10.07 9.10
CA ARG A 104 -0.31 10.56 8.07
C ARG A 104 0.37 9.39 7.38
N ARG A 105 0.24 9.30 6.06
CA ARG A 105 0.98 8.33 5.26
C ARG A 105 2.26 8.98 4.79
N THR A 106 3.40 8.48 5.27
CA THR A 106 4.73 9.02 4.95
C THR A 106 5.40 8.29 3.80
N LYS A 107 4.95 7.05 3.49
CA LYS A 107 5.50 6.26 2.37
C LYS A 107 4.43 5.35 1.76
N ALA A 108 4.41 5.24 0.42
CA ALA A 108 3.58 4.29 -0.31
C ALA A 108 4.17 3.99 -1.69
N ALA A 109 4.12 2.73 -2.12
CA ALA A 109 4.55 2.29 -3.46
C ALA A 109 5.97 2.75 -3.87
N GLY A 110 6.90 2.82 -2.91
CA GLY A 110 8.27 3.26 -3.16
C GLY A 110 8.48 4.77 -3.08
N TYR A 111 7.41 5.56 -3.03
CA TYR A 111 7.49 7.02 -2.83
C TYR A 111 7.36 7.39 -1.36
N ASP A 112 8.04 8.43 -0.95
CA ASP A 112 7.87 9.07 0.35
C ASP A 112 7.30 10.49 0.22
N GLU A 113 7.10 11.17 1.34
CA GLU A 113 6.47 12.49 1.32
C GLU A 113 7.33 13.59 0.67
N THR A 114 8.64 13.38 0.51
CA THR A 114 9.51 14.31 -0.23
C THR A 114 9.31 14.22 -1.73
N ASP A 115 8.68 13.14 -2.21
CA ASP A 115 8.27 12.94 -3.59
C ASP A 115 6.90 13.54 -3.92
N CYS A 116 6.21 14.07 -2.91
CA CYS A 116 4.83 14.56 -3.02
C CYS A 116 4.78 16.09 -3.07
N TYR A 117 3.80 16.59 -3.80
CA TYR A 117 3.46 18.01 -3.86
C TYR A 117 2.06 18.24 -3.32
N THR A 118 1.83 19.42 -2.73
CA THR A 118 0.49 19.81 -2.28
C THR A 118 -0.42 20.14 -3.46
N VAL A 119 -1.73 20.21 -3.22
CA VAL A 119 -2.69 20.60 -4.26
C VAL A 119 -2.38 22.00 -4.78
N GLU A 120 -2.01 22.93 -3.89
CA GLU A 120 -1.67 24.31 -4.22
C GLU A 120 -0.41 24.39 -5.10
N GLU A 121 0.58 23.51 -4.87
CA GLU A 121 1.77 23.42 -5.72
C GLU A 121 1.41 22.88 -7.10
N TRP A 122 0.58 21.85 -7.19
CA TRP A 122 0.08 21.34 -8.47
C TRP A 122 -0.71 22.39 -9.26
N GLU A 123 -1.57 23.18 -8.61
CA GLU A 123 -2.29 24.29 -9.24
C GLU A 123 -1.33 25.38 -9.75
N ARG A 124 -0.26 25.65 -8.99
CA ARG A 124 0.79 26.57 -9.42
C ARG A 124 1.50 26.07 -10.66
N PHE A 125 1.98 24.81 -10.67
CA PHE A 125 2.66 24.20 -11.82
C PHE A 125 1.79 24.19 -13.08
N ALA A 126 0.48 23.94 -12.90
CA ALA A 126 -0.47 23.99 -14.01
C ALA A 126 -0.60 25.41 -14.59
N ARG A 127 -0.71 26.45 -13.73
CA ARG A 127 -0.78 27.85 -14.17
C ARG A 127 0.49 28.34 -14.83
N GLU A 128 1.65 27.84 -14.41
CA GLU A 128 2.96 28.16 -14.96
C GLU A 128 3.28 27.35 -16.24
N GLY A 129 2.44 26.37 -16.58
CA GLY A 129 2.65 25.52 -17.79
C GLY A 129 3.83 24.54 -17.66
N VAL A 130 4.26 24.23 -16.44
CA VAL A 130 5.41 23.35 -16.16
C VAL A 130 5.02 22.00 -15.56
N LEU A 131 3.73 21.67 -15.54
CA LEU A 131 3.17 20.51 -14.88
C LEU A 131 3.89 19.20 -15.27
N GLU A 132 4.17 19.02 -16.56
CA GLU A 132 4.80 17.80 -17.10
C GLU A 132 6.18 17.51 -16.50
N GLN A 133 6.90 18.54 -16.05
CA GLN A 133 8.23 18.38 -15.45
C GLN A 133 8.18 17.70 -14.08
N TYR A 134 7.02 17.70 -13.45
CA TYR A 134 6.79 17.15 -12.11
C TYR A 134 6.03 15.81 -12.14
N ILE A 135 5.47 15.44 -13.30
CA ILE A 135 4.83 14.14 -13.49
C ILE A 135 5.92 13.07 -13.68
N ARG A 136 5.94 12.09 -12.80
CA ARG A 136 6.86 10.97 -12.92
C ARG A 136 6.32 9.92 -13.89
N PRO A 137 7.18 9.26 -14.66
CA PRO A 137 6.80 8.11 -15.50
C PRO A 137 6.17 7.01 -14.65
N VAL A 138 5.16 6.34 -15.20
CA VAL A 138 4.37 5.30 -14.50
C VAL A 138 5.24 4.13 -14.04
N ASP A 139 6.28 3.78 -14.79
CA ASP A 139 7.21 2.68 -14.50
C ASP A 139 8.04 2.91 -13.23
N THR A 140 8.21 4.17 -12.78
CA THR A 140 8.91 4.50 -11.54
C THR A 140 8.22 3.88 -10.31
N ALA A 141 6.90 3.71 -10.33
CA ALA A 141 6.15 3.03 -9.28
C ALA A 141 6.49 1.53 -9.15
N PHE A 142 7.09 0.97 -10.18
CA PHE A 142 7.45 -0.44 -10.27
C PHE A 142 8.98 -0.66 -10.26
N ALA A 143 9.76 0.34 -9.88
CA ALA A 143 11.23 0.30 -9.90
C ALA A 143 11.84 -0.86 -9.09
N VAL A 144 11.09 -1.39 -8.12
CA VAL A 144 11.48 -2.57 -7.32
C VAL A 144 11.55 -3.86 -8.15
N TYR A 145 10.83 -3.94 -9.26
CA TYR A 145 10.82 -5.11 -10.13
C TYR A 145 11.93 -5.05 -11.19
N PRO A 146 12.50 -6.21 -11.57
CA PRO A 146 13.45 -6.29 -12.69
C PRO A 146 12.81 -5.81 -13.99
N SER A 147 13.62 -5.51 -14.97
CA SER A 147 13.17 -5.06 -16.29
C SER A 147 13.73 -5.91 -17.42
N VAL A 148 12.99 -5.99 -18.52
CA VAL A 148 13.39 -6.63 -19.76
C VAL A 148 13.04 -5.71 -20.93
N SER A 149 13.99 -5.54 -21.86
CA SER A 149 13.72 -4.90 -23.15
C SER A 149 13.47 -5.96 -24.20
N VAL A 150 12.41 -5.80 -24.97
CA VAL A 150 11.97 -6.76 -25.99
C VAL A 150 12.13 -6.19 -27.39
N SER A 151 12.15 -7.04 -28.44
CA SER A 151 12.14 -6.56 -29.82
C SER A 151 10.79 -5.96 -30.22
N GLN A 152 10.74 -5.16 -31.29
CA GLN A 152 9.51 -4.54 -31.75
C GLN A 152 8.39 -5.55 -32.02
N ALA A 153 8.72 -6.70 -32.62
CA ALA A 153 7.74 -7.76 -32.87
C ALA A 153 7.20 -8.38 -31.57
N GLN A 154 8.07 -8.52 -30.54
CA GLN A 154 7.67 -8.99 -29.21
C GLN A 154 6.85 -7.92 -28.47
N ALA A 155 7.19 -6.65 -28.60
CA ALA A 155 6.45 -5.53 -28.03
C ALA A 155 5.02 -5.49 -28.57
N THR A 156 4.85 -5.56 -29.89
CA THR A 156 3.53 -5.63 -30.53
C THR A 156 2.72 -6.82 -30.03
N ARG A 157 3.38 -8.00 -29.90
CA ARG A 157 2.72 -9.21 -29.38
C ARG A 157 2.27 -9.03 -27.93
N PHE A 158 3.15 -8.48 -27.08
CA PHE A 158 2.88 -8.25 -25.66
C PHE A 158 1.77 -7.23 -25.46
N ALA A 159 1.79 -6.12 -26.20
CA ALA A 159 0.75 -5.08 -26.16
C ALA A 159 -0.64 -5.60 -26.56
N ASN A 160 -0.69 -6.65 -27.38
CA ASN A 160 -1.93 -7.36 -27.74
C ASN A 160 -2.28 -8.51 -26.79
N GLY A 161 -1.64 -8.60 -25.62
CA GLY A 161 -1.91 -9.62 -24.61
C GLY A 161 -1.23 -10.98 -24.85
N GLY A 162 -0.36 -11.08 -25.87
CA GLY A 162 0.35 -12.32 -26.22
C GLY A 162 1.55 -12.60 -25.32
N ALA A 163 1.70 -13.84 -24.88
CA ALA A 163 2.86 -14.26 -24.10
C ALA A 163 4.14 -14.30 -24.94
N LEU A 164 5.28 -14.00 -24.33
CA LEU A 164 6.61 -14.02 -24.93
C LEU A 164 7.40 -15.23 -24.44
N SER A 165 7.93 -16.06 -25.35
CA SER A 165 8.78 -17.20 -24.99
C SER A 165 10.06 -16.69 -24.28
N LEU A 166 10.37 -17.24 -23.10
CA LEU A 166 11.54 -16.86 -22.31
C LEU A 166 12.85 -17.14 -23.07
N ASP A 167 12.90 -18.22 -23.85
CA ASP A 167 14.09 -18.58 -24.67
C ASP A 167 14.45 -17.50 -25.70
N ARG A 168 13.45 -16.68 -26.08
CA ARG A 168 13.63 -15.60 -27.05
C ARG A 168 13.89 -14.23 -26.43
N LEU A 169 13.91 -14.14 -25.10
CA LEU A 169 14.26 -12.91 -24.38
C LEU A 169 15.77 -12.80 -24.11
N GLY A 170 16.57 -13.72 -24.67
CA GLY A 170 18.02 -13.75 -24.49
C GLY A 170 18.44 -14.07 -23.06
N ASN A 171 19.63 -13.61 -22.66
CA ASN A 171 20.18 -13.88 -21.32
C ASN A 171 19.58 -12.96 -20.22
N GLN A 172 18.44 -12.32 -20.46
CA GLN A 172 17.80 -11.46 -19.46
C GLN A 172 17.12 -12.32 -18.40
N SER A 173 17.46 -12.07 -17.15
CA SER A 173 16.87 -12.79 -16.01
C SER A 173 15.44 -12.31 -15.78
N VAL A 174 14.46 -13.15 -16.08
CA VAL A 174 13.05 -12.91 -15.82
C VAL A 174 12.63 -13.71 -14.60
N VAL A 175 12.50 -13.02 -13.45
CA VAL A 175 12.13 -13.64 -12.18
C VAL A 175 10.98 -12.86 -11.57
N GLY A 176 9.85 -13.51 -11.35
CA GLY A 176 8.66 -12.88 -10.79
C GLY A 176 8.09 -11.76 -11.67
N ILE A 177 7.44 -10.79 -11.05
CA ILE A 177 6.90 -9.63 -11.78
C ILE A 177 8.06 -8.87 -12.42
N THR A 178 7.94 -8.59 -13.71
CA THR A 178 9.00 -7.98 -14.53
C THR A 178 8.41 -6.84 -15.35
N ARG A 179 9.11 -5.70 -15.39
CA ARG A 179 8.76 -4.55 -16.24
C ARG A 179 9.19 -4.84 -17.68
N VAL A 180 8.31 -4.59 -18.64
CA VAL A 180 8.56 -4.85 -20.07
C VAL A 180 8.63 -3.53 -20.83
N TYR A 181 9.71 -3.36 -21.61
CA TYR A 181 9.99 -2.16 -22.37
C TYR A 181 10.19 -2.46 -23.85
N GLU A 182 9.77 -1.55 -24.71
CA GLU A 182 10.14 -1.50 -26.12
C GLU A 182 11.65 -1.23 -26.31
N PRO A 183 12.18 -1.38 -27.54
CA PRO A 183 13.59 -1.09 -27.81
C PRO A 183 13.98 0.37 -27.58
N ASP A 184 13.04 1.29 -27.68
CA ASP A 184 13.20 2.73 -27.44
C ASP A 184 12.98 3.15 -25.97
N HIS A 185 12.88 2.15 -25.06
CA HIS A 185 12.59 2.32 -23.64
C HIS A 185 11.17 2.78 -23.30
N THR A 186 10.22 2.70 -24.23
CA THR A 186 8.81 2.90 -23.89
C THR A 186 8.31 1.77 -23.00
N PHE A 187 7.70 2.12 -21.88
CA PHE A 187 7.18 1.15 -20.91
C PHE A 187 5.85 0.56 -21.39
N LEU A 188 5.78 -0.74 -21.59
CA LEU A 188 4.58 -1.46 -22.04
C LEU A 188 3.70 -1.92 -20.87
N GLY A 189 4.32 -2.31 -19.77
CA GLY A 189 3.59 -2.87 -18.65
C GLY A 189 4.37 -3.91 -17.86
N LEU A 190 3.64 -4.73 -17.14
CA LEU A 190 4.17 -5.79 -16.28
C LEU A 190 3.87 -7.16 -16.85
N GLY A 191 4.86 -8.05 -16.78
CA GLY A 191 4.71 -9.46 -17.09
C GLY A 191 5.05 -10.36 -15.91
N THR A 192 4.60 -11.60 -15.96
CA THR A 192 4.95 -12.65 -14.98
C THR A 192 5.34 -13.93 -15.73
N PRO A 193 6.46 -14.60 -15.35
CA PRO A 193 6.88 -15.83 -15.99
C PRO A 193 6.00 -17.00 -15.53
N ALA A 194 5.49 -17.78 -16.48
CA ALA A 194 4.80 -19.03 -16.26
C ALA A 194 5.00 -19.94 -17.49
N GLU A 195 5.11 -21.24 -17.31
CA GLU A 195 5.13 -22.24 -18.38
C GLU A 195 6.13 -21.96 -19.51
N GLY A 196 7.33 -21.42 -19.19
CA GLY A 196 8.36 -21.10 -20.17
C GLY A 196 8.11 -19.82 -20.99
N ALA A 197 7.12 -19.03 -20.62
CA ALA A 197 6.79 -17.76 -21.26
C ALA A 197 6.56 -16.63 -20.24
N LEU A 198 6.79 -15.39 -20.67
CA LEU A 198 6.41 -14.18 -19.94
C LEU A 198 4.99 -13.76 -20.36
N HIS A 199 4.05 -13.96 -19.48
CA HIS A 199 2.65 -13.60 -19.67
C HIS A 199 2.38 -12.15 -19.27
N VAL A 200 1.45 -11.49 -19.94
CA VAL A 200 1.00 -10.15 -19.58
C VAL A 200 0.28 -10.22 -18.24
N LEU A 201 0.79 -9.49 -17.25
CA LEU A 201 0.12 -9.27 -15.97
C LEU A 201 -0.75 -8.01 -16.03
N ARG A 202 -0.21 -6.92 -16.57
CA ARG A 202 -0.91 -5.64 -16.74
C ARG A 202 -0.27 -4.80 -17.84
N LEU A 203 -1.05 -4.30 -18.77
CA LEU A 203 -0.64 -3.27 -19.71
C LEU A 203 -0.84 -1.90 -19.07
N LEU A 204 0.13 -0.99 -19.25
CA LEU A 204 0.19 0.33 -18.63
C LEU A 204 0.70 1.42 -19.59
N GLY A 205 0.99 1.05 -20.84
CA GLY A 205 1.35 1.94 -21.92
C GLY A 205 0.17 2.27 -22.81
#